data_fa1e84b64239afd9ff5c9da077433a1d
#
_entry.id   fa1e84b64239afd9ff5c9da077433a1d
#
_cell.length_a   1.000
_cell.length_b   1.000
_cell.length_c   1.000
_cell.angle_alpha   90.00
_cell.angle_beta   90.00
_cell.angle_gamma   90.00
#
_symmetry.space_group_name_H-M   'P 1'
#
loop_
_entity.id
_entity.type
_entity.pdbx_description
1 polymer ?
#
loop_
_entity_poly.entity_id
_entity_poly.type
_entity_poly.pdbx_seq_one_letter_code
_entity_poly.pdbx_strand_id
1 'polypeptide(L)'
;SLGLVGSEMCIRDSCYYIPMVFHNNAAYYEYFLKVNVVMLSVSPMDRHGYFNYSVNTGVAAPIVRAADIVIVEINENLPKVRGGYDECIHISDIDYIVEGEHEPYPDMLMPEPTAVDRKIAELIIPYIVDGATLQIGIGSMPNALGDIIAESDLKDLGMHTELCSDAYLKMYLAGKLTNKYKQIDRGKGVFGCAVGSKNLY
;
A
#
# COMPACT_ATOMS: atom_id res chain seq x y z
N SER A 1 -8.95 5.92 -19.57
CA SER A 1 -8.81 4.49 -19.48
C SER A 1 -10.14 3.86 -19.20
N LEU A 2 -10.56 3.08 -20.12
CA LEU A 2 -11.77 2.28 -19.98
C LEU A 2 -11.41 1.03 -19.18
N GLY A 3 -11.31 1.16 -17.86
CA GLY A 3 -11.11 0.04 -16.97
C GLY A 3 -12.27 -0.95 -17.03
N LEU A 4 -12.30 -1.90 -16.11
CA LEU A 4 -13.38 -2.90 -15.97
C LEU A 4 -14.79 -2.29 -16.05
N VAL A 5 -14.94 -1.05 -15.62
CA VAL A 5 -16.20 -0.29 -15.69
C VAL A 5 -16.60 0.04 -17.14
N GLY A 6 -15.64 0.12 -18.04
CA GLY A 6 -15.91 0.36 -19.47
C GLY A 6 -16.29 -0.87 -20.26
N SER A 7 -16.13 -2.06 -19.70
CA SER A 7 -16.64 -3.28 -20.34
C SER A 7 -18.00 -3.63 -19.74
N GLU A 8 -19.04 -3.04 -20.30
CA GLU A 8 -20.42 -3.30 -19.87
C GLU A 8 -20.77 -4.81 -19.85
N MET A 9 -20.13 -5.60 -20.70
CA MET A 9 -20.31 -7.05 -20.71
C MET A 9 -19.86 -7.70 -19.39
N CYS A 10 -18.73 -7.32 -18.83
CA CYS A 10 -18.26 -7.88 -17.56
C CYS A 10 -19.18 -7.53 -16.42
N ILE A 11 -19.71 -6.31 -16.38
CA ILE A 11 -20.57 -5.85 -15.30
C ILE A 11 -21.94 -6.52 -15.35
N ARG A 12 -22.49 -6.74 -16.54
CA ARG A 12 -23.86 -7.26 -16.68
C ARG A 12 -23.97 -8.78 -16.56
N ASP A 13 -22.97 -9.51 -17.09
CA ASP A 13 -23.14 -10.94 -17.35
C ASP A 13 -22.16 -11.84 -16.62
N SER A 14 -21.03 -11.30 -16.08
CA SER A 14 -19.95 -12.15 -15.60
C SER A 14 -19.31 -11.70 -14.29
N CYS A 15 -19.63 -10.52 -13.77
CA CYS A 15 -19.03 -9.99 -12.55
C CYS A 15 -20.08 -9.54 -11.55
N TYR A 16 -19.92 -10.00 -10.32
CA TYR A 16 -20.71 -9.50 -9.20
C TYR A 16 -19.86 -8.46 -8.43
N TYR A 17 -20.41 -7.27 -8.27
CA TYR A 17 -19.84 -6.28 -7.35
C TYR A 17 -20.29 -6.58 -5.93
N ILE A 18 -19.33 -6.77 -5.03
CA ILE A 18 -19.58 -7.04 -3.61
C ILE A 18 -19.14 -5.80 -2.81
N PRO A 19 -20.10 -4.95 -2.42
CA PRO A 19 -19.78 -3.77 -1.62
C PRO A 19 -19.40 -4.20 -0.20
N MET A 20 -18.16 -3.91 0.19
CA MET A 20 -17.69 -4.16 1.55
C MET A 20 -16.63 -3.14 1.97
N VAL A 21 -16.43 -3.01 3.27
CA VAL A 21 -15.32 -2.24 3.83
C VAL A 21 -14.03 -3.03 3.65
N PHE A 22 -12.94 -2.38 3.26
CA PHE A 22 -11.69 -3.05 2.87
C PHE A 22 -11.18 -4.03 3.94
N HIS A 23 -11.22 -3.66 5.21
CA HIS A 23 -10.75 -4.54 6.29
C HIS A 23 -11.58 -5.82 6.47
N ASN A 24 -12.82 -5.87 5.98
CA ASN A 24 -13.64 -7.08 6.01
C ASN A 24 -13.23 -8.09 4.92
N ASN A 25 -12.38 -7.67 3.98
CA ASN A 25 -11.94 -8.49 2.87
C ASN A 25 -11.20 -9.75 3.35
N ALA A 26 -10.36 -9.61 4.36
CA ALA A 26 -9.66 -10.75 4.97
C ALA A 26 -10.63 -11.83 5.47
N ALA A 27 -11.62 -11.42 6.28
CA ALA A 27 -12.65 -12.33 6.79
C ALA A 27 -13.51 -12.94 5.68
N TYR A 28 -13.73 -12.18 4.61
CA TYR A 28 -14.49 -12.67 3.46
C TYR A 28 -13.77 -13.83 2.76
N TYR A 29 -12.47 -13.73 2.55
CA TYR A 29 -11.65 -14.82 2.00
C TYR A 29 -11.54 -16.00 2.96
N GLU A 30 -11.31 -15.75 4.24
CA GLU A 30 -11.09 -16.82 5.21
C GLU A 30 -12.36 -17.63 5.54
N TYR A 31 -13.55 -17.01 5.50
CA TYR A 31 -14.77 -17.66 5.99
C TYR A 31 -15.84 -17.91 4.94
N PHE A 32 -15.83 -17.22 3.82
CA PHE A 32 -16.94 -17.25 2.87
C PHE A 32 -16.54 -17.65 1.45
N LEU A 33 -15.26 -17.51 1.09
CA LEU A 33 -14.79 -17.90 -0.24
C LEU A 33 -13.92 -19.14 -0.16
N LYS A 34 -14.11 -20.04 -1.12
CA LYS A 34 -13.14 -21.08 -1.40
C LYS A 34 -12.10 -20.54 -2.38
N VAL A 35 -10.86 -20.45 -1.95
CA VAL A 35 -9.74 -20.09 -2.80
C VAL A 35 -9.03 -21.35 -3.25
N ASN A 36 -9.11 -21.68 -4.54
CA ASN A 36 -8.43 -22.87 -5.05
C ASN A 36 -6.97 -22.62 -5.34
N VAL A 37 -6.65 -21.47 -5.94
CA VAL A 37 -5.28 -21.09 -6.31
C VAL A 37 -5.08 -19.62 -6.00
N VAL A 38 -3.98 -19.31 -5.32
CA VAL A 38 -3.47 -17.94 -5.21
C VAL A 38 -2.16 -17.81 -5.97
N MET A 39 -2.03 -16.70 -6.70
CA MET A 39 -0.80 -16.34 -7.41
C MET A 39 -0.36 -14.97 -6.94
N LEU A 40 0.89 -14.84 -6.50
CA LEU A 40 1.44 -13.63 -5.92
C LEU A 40 2.83 -13.36 -6.48
N SER A 41 3.14 -12.08 -6.76
CA SER A 41 4.53 -11.68 -6.99
C SER A 41 5.19 -11.33 -5.65
N VAL A 42 6.41 -11.82 -5.44
CA VAL A 42 7.16 -11.67 -4.19
C VAL A 42 8.60 -11.25 -4.47
N SER A 43 9.25 -10.60 -3.50
CA SER A 43 10.68 -10.33 -3.59
C SER A 43 11.49 -11.62 -3.44
N PRO A 44 12.78 -11.64 -3.85
CA PRO A 44 13.65 -12.81 -3.66
C PRO A 44 13.70 -13.28 -2.20
N MET A 45 13.81 -14.60 -2.03
CA MET A 45 13.89 -15.25 -0.74
C MET A 45 15.06 -14.73 0.09
N ASP A 46 14.85 -14.57 1.38
CA ASP A 46 15.92 -14.27 2.32
C ASP A 46 16.64 -15.56 2.79
N ARG A 47 17.71 -15.38 3.58
CA ARG A 47 18.50 -16.49 4.11
C ARG A 47 17.75 -17.40 5.10
N HIS A 48 16.57 -17.01 5.53
CA HIS A 48 15.73 -17.75 6.46
C HIS A 48 14.55 -18.44 5.79
N GLY A 49 14.45 -18.35 4.46
CA GLY A 49 13.37 -18.98 3.70
C GLY A 49 12.12 -18.13 3.53
N TYR A 50 12.18 -16.83 3.80
CA TYR A 50 11.03 -15.94 3.65
C TYR A 50 11.08 -15.12 2.37
N PHE A 51 9.93 -15.02 1.71
CA PHE A 51 9.64 -14.13 0.61
C PHE A 51 8.77 -12.96 1.10
N ASN A 52 9.06 -11.75 0.67
CA ASN A 52 8.33 -10.57 1.08
C ASN A 52 7.25 -10.21 0.06
N TYR A 53 6.03 -9.88 0.52
CA TYR A 53 4.91 -9.46 -0.34
C TYR A 53 5.10 -8.07 -0.95
N SER A 54 6.22 -7.41 -0.65
CA SER A 54 6.53 -6.09 -1.15
C SER A 54 5.53 -5.03 -0.67
N VAL A 55 5.30 -4.02 -1.48
CA VAL A 55 4.51 -2.83 -1.15
C VAL A 55 3.00 -3.05 -1.15
N ASN A 56 2.52 -4.24 -1.43
CA ASN A 56 1.11 -4.57 -1.46
C ASN A 56 0.80 -5.79 -0.58
N THR A 57 1.01 -5.64 0.71
CA THR A 57 0.71 -6.69 1.68
C THR A 57 -0.80 -6.93 1.80
N GLY A 58 -1.58 -5.86 1.91
CA GLY A 58 -3.05 -5.86 1.87
C GLY A 58 -3.69 -7.06 2.56
N VAL A 59 -4.33 -7.91 1.76
CA VAL A 59 -4.99 -9.15 2.17
C VAL A 59 -4.24 -10.41 1.71
N ALA A 60 -2.96 -10.30 1.35
CA ALA A 60 -2.19 -11.42 0.81
C ALA A 60 -2.14 -12.62 1.77
N ALA A 61 -1.77 -12.39 3.03
CA ALA A 61 -1.65 -13.45 4.01
C ALA A 61 -2.99 -14.19 4.29
N PRO A 62 -4.14 -13.51 4.48
CA PRO A 62 -5.44 -14.18 4.56
C PRO A 62 -5.79 -15.02 3.34
N ILE A 63 -5.51 -14.53 2.14
CA ILE A 63 -5.77 -15.27 0.90
C ILE A 63 -4.89 -16.52 0.81
N VAL A 64 -3.61 -16.39 1.14
CA VAL A 64 -2.67 -17.52 1.17
C VAL A 64 -3.16 -18.60 2.15
N ARG A 65 -3.60 -18.21 3.35
CA ARG A 65 -4.14 -19.18 4.33
C ARG A 65 -5.41 -19.89 3.86
N ALA A 66 -6.19 -19.24 3.01
CA ALA A 66 -7.44 -19.78 2.47
C ALA A 66 -7.24 -20.63 1.20
N ALA A 67 -6.08 -20.57 0.56
CA ALA A 67 -5.82 -21.20 -0.72
C ALA A 67 -5.49 -22.69 -0.61
N ASP A 68 -5.99 -23.50 -1.55
CA ASP A 68 -5.60 -24.89 -1.71
C ASP A 68 -4.21 -25.04 -2.34
N ILE A 69 -3.82 -24.10 -3.22
CA ILE A 69 -2.53 -24.07 -3.93
C ILE A 69 -1.97 -22.64 -3.91
N VAL A 70 -0.71 -22.51 -3.52
CA VAL A 70 0.01 -21.24 -3.47
C VAL A 70 1.13 -21.22 -4.50
N ILE A 71 1.06 -20.28 -5.44
CA ILE A 71 2.07 -20.07 -6.48
C ILE A 71 2.68 -18.68 -6.28
N VAL A 72 4.00 -18.58 -6.19
CA VAL A 72 4.68 -17.31 -6.13
C VAL A 72 5.57 -17.11 -7.36
N GLU A 73 5.56 -15.89 -7.89
CA GLU A 73 6.49 -15.42 -8.88
C GLU A 73 7.54 -14.55 -8.21
N ILE A 74 8.81 -14.90 -8.36
CA ILE A 74 9.91 -14.10 -7.84
C ILE A 74 10.16 -12.93 -8.78
N ASN A 75 10.20 -11.72 -8.23
CA ASN A 75 10.59 -10.52 -8.96
C ASN A 75 11.65 -9.74 -8.18
N GLU A 76 12.86 -9.65 -8.72
CA GLU A 76 14.00 -8.97 -8.11
C GLU A 76 13.81 -7.45 -8.01
N ASN A 77 12.92 -6.88 -8.82
CA ASN A 77 12.62 -5.45 -8.84
C ASN A 77 11.59 -5.04 -7.77
N LEU A 78 11.03 -5.99 -7.04
CA LEU A 78 10.10 -5.68 -5.95
C LEU A 78 10.85 -5.18 -4.71
N PRO A 79 10.52 -3.99 -4.18
CA PRO A 79 11.11 -3.49 -2.94
C PRO A 79 10.70 -4.35 -1.75
N LYS A 80 11.61 -4.57 -0.80
CA LYS A 80 11.31 -5.27 0.45
C LYS A 80 10.77 -4.29 1.47
N VAL A 81 9.57 -4.55 1.95
CA VAL A 81 8.92 -3.75 3.00
C VAL A 81 9.05 -4.47 4.32
N ARG A 82 9.50 -3.75 5.35
CA ARG A 82 9.63 -4.30 6.69
C ARG A 82 8.39 -3.98 7.50
N GLY A 83 7.73 -5.01 7.98
CA GLY A 83 6.54 -4.88 8.81
C GLY A 83 6.78 -5.46 10.19
N GLY A 84 5.82 -6.14 10.69
CA GLY A 84 5.86 -6.84 11.95
C GLY A 84 4.86 -7.98 11.95
N TYR A 85 3.98 -7.98 10.93
CA TYR A 85 2.92 -8.97 10.79
C TYR A 85 2.69 -9.24 9.32
N ASP A 86 2.59 -10.50 8.94
CA ASP A 86 2.06 -10.96 7.66
C ASP A 86 2.67 -10.32 6.39
N GLU A 87 3.85 -9.69 6.48
CA GLU A 87 4.54 -9.09 5.33
C GLU A 87 5.34 -10.09 4.50
N CYS A 88 5.45 -11.32 4.98
CA CYS A 88 6.26 -12.38 4.36
C CYS A 88 5.50 -13.71 4.34
N ILE A 89 5.93 -14.58 3.40
CA ILE A 89 5.53 -15.98 3.34
C ILE A 89 6.78 -16.86 3.43
N HIS A 90 6.71 -17.95 4.19
CA HIS A 90 7.80 -18.91 4.27
C HIS A 90 7.70 -19.94 3.16
N ILE A 91 8.84 -20.43 2.68
CA ILE A 91 8.92 -21.40 1.58
C ILE A 91 8.11 -22.70 1.84
N SER A 92 7.90 -23.07 3.10
CA SER A 92 7.08 -24.24 3.46
C SER A 92 5.59 -24.07 3.15
N ASP A 93 5.14 -22.84 2.95
CA ASP A 93 3.74 -22.50 2.70
C ASP A 93 3.48 -22.23 1.21
N ILE A 94 4.44 -22.60 0.35
CA ILE A 94 4.39 -22.37 -1.09
C ILE A 94 4.44 -23.72 -1.81
N ASP A 95 3.52 -23.95 -2.75
CA ASP A 95 3.50 -25.16 -3.57
C ASP A 95 4.36 -25.03 -4.82
N TYR A 96 4.37 -23.85 -5.44
CA TYR A 96 5.12 -23.61 -6.69
C TYR A 96 5.81 -22.26 -6.66
N ILE A 97 7.06 -22.25 -7.11
CA ILE A 97 7.87 -21.04 -7.30
C ILE A 97 8.18 -20.89 -8.78
N VAL A 98 7.92 -19.72 -9.31
CA VAL A 98 8.19 -19.36 -10.70
C VAL A 98 9.15 -18.17 -10.73
N GLU A 99 10.15 -18.25 -11.57
CA GLU A 99 11.01 -17.11 -11.92
C GLU A 99 10.61 -16.60 -13.31
N GLY A 100 10.21 -15.34 -13.38
CA GLY A 100 9.79 -14.67 -14.60
C GLY A 100 10.84 -13.71 -15.14
N GLU A 101 10.38 -12.71 -15.90
CA GLU A 101 11.25 -11.71 -16.55
C GLU A 101 11.65 -10.56 -15.62
N HIS A 102 11.24 -10.57 -14.37
CA HIS A 102 11.51 -9.53 -13.37
C HIS A 102 11.08 -8.12 -13.83
N GLU A 103 9.83 -7.98 -14.23
CA GLU A 103 9.28 -6.71 -14.68
C GLU A 103 9.52 -5.59 -13.65
N PRO A 104 9.93 -4.40 -14.09
CA PRO A 104 10.11 -3.27 -13.20
C PRO A 104 8.82 -2.94 -12.47
N TYR A 105 8.94 -2.60 -11.18
CA TYR A 105 7.77 -2.12 -10.44
C TYR A 105 7.26 -0.81 -11.08
N PRO A 106 5.95 -0.67 -11.31
CA PRO A 106 5.42 0.45 -12.08
C PRO A 106 5.61 1.79 -11.36
N ASP A 107 6.03 2.80 -12.13
CA ASP A 107 6.10 4.18 -11.69
C ASP A 107 4.70 4.81 -11.80
N MET A 108 4.03 5.04 -10.68
CA MET A 108 2.67 5.56 -10.63
C MET A 108 2.66 7.00 -10.10
N LEU A 109 2.92 7.93 -11.01
CA LEU A 109 2.90 9.35 -10.67
C LEU A 109 1.47 9.85 -10.42
N MET A 110 1.29 10.59 -9.34
CA MET A 110 0.04 11.27 -9.07
C MET A 110 -0.08 12.53 -9.93
N PRO A 111 -1.32 12.92 -10.31
CA PRO A 111 -1.56 14.17 -11.04
C PRO A 111 -1.01 15.39 -10.27
N GLU A 112 -0.52 16.39 -11.01
CA GLU A 112 -0.09 17.65 -10.42
C GLU A 112 -1.27 18.38 -9.75
N PRO A 113 -1.04 18.96 -8.55
CA PRO A 113 -2.08 19.67 -7.83
C PRO A 113 -2.58 20.92 -8.58
N THR A 114 -3.89 21.05 -8.67
CA THR A 114 -4.55 22.25 -9.19
C THR A 114 -4.53 23.38 -8.15
N ALA A 115 -4.90 24.62 -8.57
CA ALA A 115 -5.06 25.72 -7.64
C ALA A 115 -6.16 25.46 -6.58
N VAL A 116 -7.19 24.72 -6.96
CA VAL A 116 -8.26 24.31 -6.04
C VAL A 116 -7.75 23.33 -5.00
N ASP A 117 -6.96 22.33 -5.42
CA ASP A 117 -6.35 21.34 -4.52
C ASP A 117 -5.46 22.02 -3.49
N ARG A 118 -4.63 22.96 -3.93
CA ARG A 118 -3.76 23.75 -3.04
C ARG A 118 -4.56 24.57 -2.05
N LYS A 119 -5.64 25.19 -2.52
CA LYS A 119 -6.52 25.98 -1.64
C LYS A 119 -7.21 25.14 -0.57
N ILE A 120 -7.67 23.94 -0.94
CA ILE A 120 -8.24 22.99 0.02
C ILE A 120 -7.16 22.55 1.03
N ALA A 121 -5.99 22.21 0.59
CA ALA A 121 -4.87 21.80 1.45
C ALA A 121 -4.49 22.91 2.44
N GLU A 122 -4.41 24.18 2.00
CA GLU A 122 -4.17 25.35 2.87
C GLU A 122 -5.22 25.47 3.98
N LEU A 123 -6.48 25.17 3.70
CA LEU A 123 -7.56 25.23 4.68
C LEU A 123 -7.48 24.10 5.72
N ILE A 124 -6.80 23.00 5.39
CA ILE A 124 -6.63 21.83 6.28
C ILE A 124 -5.45 22.05 7.25
N ILE A 125 -4.37 22.70 6.81
CA ILE A 125 -3.14 22.86 7.62
C ILE A 125 -3.39 23.37 9.04
N PRO A 126 -4.26 24.39 9.29
CA PRO A 126 -4.48 24.89 10.65
C PRO A 126 -5.05 23.87 11.65
N TYR A 127 -5.57 22.75 11.16
CA TYR A 127 -6.11 21.68 12.00
C TYR A 127 -5.09 20.60 12.32
N ILE A 128 -3.89 20.64 11.70
CA ILE A 128 -2.83 19.68 11.95
C ILE A 128 -1.92 20.27 13.03
N VAL A 129 -1.70 19.51 14.09
CA VAL A 129 -0.82 19.90 15.20
C VAL A 129 0.47 19.08 15.20
N ASP A 130 1.51 19.59 15.84
CA ASP A 130 2.75 18.85 16.03
C ASP A 130 2.48 17.50 16.71
N GLY A 131 3.14 16.47 16.22
CA GLY A 131 2.98 15.10 16.72
C GLY A 131 1.72 14.38 16.23
N ALA A 132 0.85 15.02 15.43
CA ALA A 132 -0.33 14.36 14.87
C ALA A 132 0.06 13.15 14.04
N THR A 133 -0.74 12.08 14.14
CA THR A 133 -0.62 10.91 13.25
C THR A 133 -1.62 11.04 12.12
N LEU A 134 -1.15 10.99 10.89
CA LEU A 134 -1.91 11.30 9.69
C LEU A 134 -2.25 10.03 8.90
N GLN A 135 -3.46 10.03 8.34
CA GLN A 135 -3.90 9.22 7.22
C GLN A 135 -4.13 10.17 6.04
N ILE A 136 -3.36 10.00 4.97
CA ILE A 136 -3.47 10.81 3.75
C ILE A 136 -3.72 9.86 2.58
N GLY A 137 -4.73 10.16 1.76
CA GLY A 137 -5.06 9.39 0.57
C GLY A 137 -4.12 9.66 -0.60
N ILE A 138 -4.52 9.21 -1.77
CA ILE A 138 -3.81 9.45 -3.04
C ILE A 138 -4.59 10.42 -3.92
N GLY A 139 -3.89 11.09 -4.83
CA GLY A 139 -4.46 12.05 -5.77
C GLY A 139 -3.82 13.43 -5.67
N SER A 140 -4.31 14.36 -6.49
CA SER A 140 -3.74 15.72 -6.59
C SER A 140 -3.84 16.52 -5.29
N MET A 141 -5.01 16.52 -4.64
CA MET A 141 -5.21 17.27 -3.38
C MET A 141 -4.38 16.68 -2.20
N PRO A 142 -4.37 15.36 -1.94
CA PRO A 142 -3.47 14.78 -0.96
C PRO A 142 -1.99 15.07 -1.23
N ASN A 143 -1.59 15.10 -2.51
CA ASN A 143 -0.23 15.46 -2.88
C ASN A 143 0.09 16.94 -2.55
N ALA A 144 -0.85 17.87 -2.83
CA ALA A 144 -0.73 19.27 -2.42
C ALA A 144 -0.60 19.42 -0.89
N LEU A 145 -1.34 18.64 -0.13
CA LEU A 145 -1.25 18.65 1.33
C LEU A 145 0.14 18.20 1.80
N GLY A 146 0.68 17.13 1.20
CA GLY A 146 2.04 16.67 1.49
C GLY A 146 3.11 17.72 1.18
N ASP A 147 2.97 18.45 0.07
CA ASP A 147 3.87 19.56 -0.31
C ASP A 147 3.85 20.66 0.76
N ILE A 148 2.67 21.12 1.13
CA ILE A 148 2.52 22.20 2.12
C ILE A 148 3.03 21.77 3.50
N ILE A 149 2.76 20.53 3.93
CA ILE A 149 3.29 20.01 5.19
C ILE A 149 4.82 19.96 5.16
N ALA A 150 5.42 19.52 4.06
CA ALA A 150 6.88 19.44 3.93
C ALA A 150 7.54 20.82 4.08
N GLU A 151 6.89 21.89 3.60
CA GLU A 151 7.37 23.27 3.68
C GLU A 151 6.97 23.99 4.99
N SER A 152 6.02 23.44 5.77
CA SER A 152 5.50 24.07 6.99
C SER A 152 6.46 23.94 8.18
N ASP A 153 6.12 24.60 9.29
CA ASP A 153 6.81 24.47 10.58
C ASP A 153 6.36 23.27 11.41
N LEU A 154 5.43 22.43 10.92
CA LEU A 154 4.94 21.23 11.59
C LEU A 154 6.08 20.25 11.87
N LYS A 155 6.00 19.59 13.04
CA LYS A 155 7.04 18.69 13.53
C LYS A 155 6.49 17.38 14.05
N ASP A 156 7.36 16.37 13.98
CA ASP A 156 7.18 15.11 14.69
C ASP A 156 5.91 14.34 14.33
N LEU A 157 5.45 14.50 13.10
CA LEU A 157 4.26 13.83 12.59
C LEU A 157 4.46 12.31 12.55
N GLY A 158 3.34 11.59 12.63
CA GLY A 158 3.27 10.15 12.47
C GLY A 158 2.52 9.77 11.18
N MET A 159 2.87 8.63 10.63
CA MET A 159 2.17 8.00 9.51
C MET A 159 1.45 6.74 9.99
N HIS A 160 0.14 6.66 9.72
CA HIS A 160 -0.67 5.46 9.86
C HIS A 160 -1.77 5.52 8.80
N THR A 161 -1.55 4.86 7.68
CA THR A 161 -2.34 5.10 6.47
C THR A 161 -2.62 3.79 5.73
N GLU A 162 -3.66 3.76 4.94
CA GLU A 162 -3.88 2.68 3.99
C GLU A 162 -2.82 2.71 2.88
N LEU A 163 -2.65 3.89 2.25
CA LEU A 163 -1.76 4.08 1.11
C LEU A 163 -0.58 4.99 1.48
N CYS A 164 0.64 4.48 1.33
CA CYS A 164 1.86 5.28 1.36
C CYS A 164 2.11 5.85 -0.04
N SER A 165 2.20 7.18 -0.15
CA SER A 165 2.40 7.89 -1.41
C SER A 165 3.60 8.84 -1.34
N ASP A 166 3.92 9.48 -2.47
CA ASP A 166 4.98 10.49 -2.54
C ASP A 166 4.76 11.67 -1.58
N ALA A 167 3.53 11.94 -1.16
CA ALA A 167 3.26 12.92 -0.10
C ALA A 167 4.01 12.59 1.19
N TYR A 168 4.00 11.32 1.60
CA TYR A 168 4.77 10.87 2.77
C TYR A 168 6.28 10.87 2.52
N LEU A 169 6.73 10.53 1.32
CA LEU A 169 8.15 10.61 0.96
C LEU A 169 8.66 12.05 1.12
N LYS A 170 7.93 13.04 0.60
CA LYS A 170 8.28 14.46 0.74
C LYS A 170 8.34 14.89 2.20
N MET A 171 7.35 14.53 3.00
CA MET A 171 7.32 14.82 4.44
C MET A 171 8.49 14.14 5.18
N TYR A 172 8.85 12.93 4.81
CA TYR A 172 9.98 12.20 5.39
C TYR A 172 11.32 12.90 5.04
N LEU A 173 11.54 13.23 3.78
CA LEU A 173 12.75 13.91 3.34
C LEU A 173 12.91 15.32 3.96
N ALA A 174 11.78 15.98 4.23
CA ALA A 174 11.75 17.26 4.97
C ALA A 174 11.91 17.11 6.50
N GLY A 175 12.10 15.88 7.01
CA GLY A 175 12.28 15.62 8.44
C GLY A 175 11.00 15.77 9.29
N LYS A 176 9.82 15.79 8.67
CA LYS A 176 8.54 15.99 9.37
C LYS A 176 8.02 14.70 10.01
N LEU A 177 8.38 13.52 9.46
CA LEU A 177 7.89 12.21 9.93
C LEU A 177 8.89 11.56 10.87
N THR A 178 8.65 11.65 12.18
CA THR A 178 9.46 10.96 13.19
C THR A 178 8.74 9.77 13.82
N ASN A 179 7.41 9.74 13.73
CA ASN A 179 6.55 8.71 14.33
C ASN A 179 6.69 8.57 15.86
N LYS A 180 7.38 9.49 16.54
CA LYS A 180 7.77 9.33 17.96
C LYS A 180 6.61 9.45 18.93
N TYR A 181 5.51 10.10 18.55
CA TYR A 181 4.33 10.29 19.39
C TYR A 181 3.20 9.30 19.12
N LYS A 182 3.38 8.38 18.16
CA LYS A 182 2.40 7.32 17.93
C LYS A 182 2.22 6.48 19.19
N GLN A 183 0.97 6.08 19.49
CA GLN A 183 0.64 5.19 20.62
C GLN A 183 1.02 3.75 20.30
N ILE A 184 0.74 3.30 19.08
CA ILE A 184 1.13 1.98 18.54
C ILE A 184 2.19 2.18 17.46
N ASP A 185 3.08 1.22 17.27
CA ASP A 185 4.17 1.26 16.29
C ASP A 185 5.03 2.53 16.41
N ARG A 186 5.38 2.90 17.65
CA ARG A 186 6.18 4.11 17.91
C ARG A 186 7.50 4.07 17.14
N GLY A 187 7.81 5.17 16.49
CA GLY A 187 9.03 5.31 15.68
C GLY A 187 8.93 4.67 14.28
N LYS A 188 7.77 4.10 13.91
CA LYS A 188 7.54 3.47 12.62
C LYS A 188 6.32 4.05 11.92
N GLY A 189 6.45 4.36 10.64
CA GLY A 189 5.30 4.59 9.76
C GLY A 189 4.64 3.25 9.44
N VAL A 190 3.32 3.23 9.33
CA VAL A 190 2.54 2.03 9.02
C VAL A 190 1.65 2.28 7.82
N PHE A 191 1.62 1.34 6.89
CA PHE A 191 0.75 1.41 5.71
C PHE A 191 0.35 0.00 5.24
N GLY A 192 -0.76 -0.08 4.51
CA GLY A 192 -1.27 -1.33 3.91
C GLY A 192 -0.66 -1.60 2.53
N CYS A 193 -0.47 -0.55 1.73
CA CYS A 193 0.23 -0.62 0.45
C CYS A 193 0.89 0.72 0.10
N ALA A 194 1.83 0.69 -0.84
CA ALA A 194 2.49 1.89 -1.34
C ALA A 194 2.24 2.08 -2.84
N VAL A 195 2.02 3.34 -3.24
CA VAL A 195 1.77 3.74 -4.63
C VAL A 195 2.43 5.10 -4.86
N GLY A 196 3.36 5.18 -5.78
CA GLY A 196 4.04 6.44 -6.07
C GLY A 196 5.14 6.33 -7.12
N SER A 197 6.08 7.23 -7.04
CA SER A 197 7.25 7.26 -7.91
C SER A 197 8.28 6.18 -7.55
N LYS A 198 9.21 5.94 -8.46
CA LYS A 198 10.39 5.07 -8.20
C LYS A 198 11.19 5.47 -6.96
N ASN A 199 11.15 6.75 -6.58
CA ASN A 199 11.87 7.25 -5.41
C ASN A 199 11.22 6.83 -4.09
N LEU A 200 9.94 6.47 -4.11
CA LEU A 200 9.22 5.96 -2.95
C LEU A 200 9.63 4.51 -2.65
N TYR A 201 9.91 3.75 -3.69
CA TYR A 201 10.29 2.32 -3.61
C TYR A 201 11.79 2.15 -3.41
#